data_5a6af7cca42eca7c6b488f6e2795baff
#
_entry.id   5a6af7cca42eca7c6b488f6e2795baff
#
_cell.length_a   1.000
_cell.length_b   1.000
_cell.length_c   1.000
_cell.angle_alpha   90.00
_cell.angle_beta   90.00
_cell.angle_gamma   90.00
#
_symmetry.space_group_name_H-M   'P 1'
#
loop_
_entity.id
_entity.type
_entity.pdbx_description
1 polymer ?
#
loop_
_entity_poly.entity_id
_entity_poly.type
_entity_poly.pdbx_seq_one_letter_code
_entity_poly.pdbx_strand_id
1 'polypeptide(L)'
;MGYFDFQKKSDCIVCIDSDGCAMDTMEVKHRTCFGPQWIKTFGLTEHEAECMELWLSINLYSITRGINRFKGLALALAEVEKRGLGNIEGLAEYEAWTKEAKELSNPALLAVTQKSDNPCFEKALLWSIRTNRAIHALPAEDRPFPNVKSAMDAMAKQADLAAVSSANREAVEAEWGRHHLAEDCSALLTQEAGTKA
;
A
#
# COMPACT_ATOMS: atom_id res chain seq x y z
N MET A 1 -9.92 18.52 1.02
CA MET A 1 -8.98 19.66 0.89
C MET A 1 -7.80 19.20 0.06
N GLY A 2 -7.53 19.79 -1.09
CA GLY A 2 -6.47 19.35 -2.01
C GLY A 2 -5.11 19.97 -1.68
N TYR A 3 -4.05 19.48 -2.36
CA TYR A 3 -2.69 20.05 -2.24
C TYR A 3 -2.65 21.56 -2.52
N PHE A 4 -3.44 22.02 -3.47
CA PHE A 4 -3.50 23.44 -3.87
C PHE A 4 -4.32 24.33 -2.92
N ASP A 5 -5.05 23.76 -1.96
CA ASP A 5 -5.89 24.48 -1.01
C ASP A 5 -5.20 24.68 0.35
N PHE A 6 -3.94 24.21 0.48
CA PHE A 6 -3.20 24.35 1.74
C PHE A 6 -2.92 25.83 2.05
N GLN A 7 -3.34 26.25 3.23
CA GLN A 7 -3.04 27.58 3.78
C GLN A 7 -2.20 27.42 5.03
N LYS A 8 -0.97 27.94 4.97
CA LYS A 8 -0.06 27.95 6.11
C LYS A 8 -0.66 28.77 7.27
N LYS A 9 -0.73 28.15 8.46
CA LYS A 9 -1.15 28.79 9.71
C LYS A 9 -0.03 28.81 10.75
N SER A 10 0.92 27.89 10.66
CA SER A 10 2.05 27.72 11.57
C SER A 10 3.38 27.73 10.82
N ASP A 11 4.49 27.99 11.55
CA ASP A 11 5.82 27.92 10.96
C ASP A 11 6.34 26.48 10.80
N CYS A 12 5.67 25.52 11.42
CA CYS A 12 5.99 24.09 11.32
C CYS A 12 4.83 23.33 10.67
N ILE A 13 5.16 22.27 9.94
CA ILE A 13 4.21 21.28 9.45
C ILE A 13 4.63 19.88 9.91
N VAL A 14 3.68 19.10 10.40
CA VAL A 14 3.87 17.69 10.73
C VAL A 14 3.18 16.84 9.68
N CYS A 15 3.96 16.03 8.98
CA CYS A 15 3.47 15.07 8.01
C CYS A 15 3.24 13.72 8.70
N ILE A 16 2.02 13.19 8.61
CA ILE A 16 1.59 11.97 9.29
C ILE A 16 1.24 10.93 8.25
N ASP A 17 1.93 9.78 8.27
CA ASP A 17 1.57 8.64 7.43
C ASP A 17 0.30 7.96 7.94
N SER A 18 -0.47 7.33 7.05
CA SER A 18 -1.73 6.66 7.38
C SER A 18 -1.50 5.20 7.78
N ASP A 19 -1.32 4.33 6.80
CA ASP A 19 -1.27 2.88 7.00
C ASP A 19 -0.07 2.43 7.85
N GLY A 20 -0.33 1.88 9.02
CA GLY A 20 0.70 1.39 9.93
C GLY A 20 1.42 2.47 10.74
N CYS A 21 0.95 3.73 10.66
CA CYS A 21 1.39 4.88 11.45
C CYS A 21 0.21 5.47 12.24
N ALA A 22 -0.69 6.23 11.59
CA ALA A 22 -1.90 6.72 12.24
C ALA A 22 -2.97 5.64 12.35
N MET A 23 -3.12 4.81 11.32
CA MET A 23 -4.15 3.77 11.20
C MET A 23 -3.56 2.37 11.36
N ASP A 24 -4.17 1.54 12.22
CA ASP A 24 -3.84 0.13 12.44
C ASP A 24 -4.51 -0.75 11.37
N THR A 25 -4.10 -0.58 10.12
CA THR A 25 -4.74 -1.20 8.96
C THR A 25 -3.84 -2.18 8.21
N MET A 26 -2.53 -2.16 8.46
CA MET A 26 -1.56 -2.97 7.72
C MET A 26 -1.81 -4.47 7.90
N GLU A 27 -1.97 -4.92 9.15
CA GLU A 27 -2.14 -6.34 9.47
C GLU A 27 -3.38 -6.90 8.77
N VAL A 28 -4.53 -6.25 8.92
CA VAL A 28 -5.79 -6.72 8.31
C VAL A 28 -5.72 -6.69 6.79
N LYS A 29 -5.23 -5.60 6.19
CA LYS A 29 -5.10 -5.50 4.72
C LYS A 29 -4.19 -6.59 4.15
N HIS A 30 -3.05 -6.86 4.78
CA HIS A 30 -2.11 -7.88 4.27
C HIS A 30 -2.61 -9.30 4.47
N ARG A 31 -3.23 -9.63 5.61
CA ARG A 31 -3.73 -10.99 5.90
C ARG A 31 -4.99 -11.35 5.12
N THR A 32 -5.88 -10.38 4.89
CA THR A 32 -7.20 -10.68 4.31
C THR A 32 -7.34 -10.27 2.84
N CYS A 33 -6.49 -9.35 2.35
CA CYS A 33 -6.57 -8.86 0.98
C CYS A 33 -5.32 -9.19 0.18
N PHE A 34 -4.17 -8.61 0.51
CA PHE A 34 -2.96 -8.75 -0.30
C PHE A 34 -2.49 -10.19 -0.43
N GLY A 35 -2.27 -10.87 0.70
CA GLY A 35 -1.76 -12.25 0.75
C GLY A 35 -2.68 -13.25 0.04
N PRO A 36 -3.97 -13.34 0.38
CA PRO A 36 -4.88 -14.28 -0.29
C PRO A 36 -5.02 -14.04 -1.78
N GLN A 37 -5.07 -12.77 -2.22
CA GLN A 37 -5.16 -12.47 -3.64
C GLN A 37 -3.87 -12.81 -4.40
N TRP A 38 -2.69 -12.64 -3.78
CA TRP A 38 -1.42 -13.04 -4.35
C TRP A 38 -1.35 -14.55 -4.54
N ILE A 39 -1.58 -15.32 -3.48
CA ILE A 39 -1.58 -16.80 -3.50
C ILE A 39 -2.50 -17.33 -4.59
N LYS A 40 -3.74 -16.82 -4.63
CA LYS A 40 -4.74 -17.23 -5.62
C LYS A 40 -4.36 -16.86 -7.05
N THR A 41 -3.83 -15.66 -7.27
CA THR A 41 -3.54 -15.16 -8.62
C THR A 41 -2.34 -15.84 -9.24
N PHE A 42 -1.35 -16.21 -8.43
CA PHE A 42 -0.16 -16.92 -8.90
C PHE A 42 -0.27 -18.45 -8.81
N GLY A 43 -1.40 -19.00 -8.36
CA GLY A 43 -1.63 -20.43 -8.32
C GLY A 43 -0.86 -21.16 -7.23
N LEU A 44 -0.60 -20.50 -6.09
CA LEU A 44 0.24 -20.99 -4.99
C LEU A 44 -0.59 -21.62 -3.85
N THR A 45 -1.82 -22.05 -4.12
CA THR A 45 -2.76 -22.53 -3.10
C THR A 45 -2.31 -23.82 -2.41
N GLU A 46 -1.49 -24.66 -3.07
CA GLU A 46 -0.92 -25.86 -2.45
C GLU A 46 0.09 -25.53 -1.35
N HIS A 47 0.66 -24.33 -1.37
CA HIS A 47 1.63 -23.80 -0.42
C HIS A 47 1.09 -22.59 0.36
N GLU A 48 -0.22 -22.48 0.55
CA GLU A 48 -0.88 -21.29 1.08
C GLU A 48 -0.29 -20.78 2.40
N ALA A 49 -0.09 -21.68 3.36
CA ALA A 49 0.43 -21.30 4.67
C ALA A 49 1.84 -20.72 4.59
N GLU A 50 2.75 -21.38 3.87
CA GLU A 50 4.13 -20.93 3.70
C GLU A 50 4.21 -19.65 2.90
N CYS A 51 3.43 -19.52 1.84
CA CYS A 51 3.32 -18.29 1.05
C CYS A 51 2.77 -17.13 1.88
N MET A 52 1.79 -17.36 2.74
CA MET A 52 1.26 -16.33 3.63
C MET A 52 2.32 -15.86 4.64
N GLU A 53 3.05 -16.77 5.29
CA GLU A 53 4.14 -16.40 6.19
C GLU A 53 5.22 -15.59 5.47
N LEU A 54 5.60 -16.02 4.26
CA LEU A 54 6.56 -15.31 3.42
C LEU A 54 6.07 -13.89 3.09
N TRP A 55 4.83 -13.76 2.64
CA TRP A 55 4.20 -12.48 2.34
C TRP A 55 4.24 -11.51 3.53
N LEU A 56 3.84 -11.99 4.70
CA LEU A 56 3.80 -11.18 5.92
C LEU A 56 5.20 -10.82 6.40
N SER A 57 6.16 -11.75 6.32
CA SER A 57 7.55 -11.46 6.64
C SER A 57 8.10 -10.30 5.79
N ILE A 58 7.91 -10.33 4.48
CA ILE A 58 8.42 -9.30 3.57
C ILE A 58 7.74 -7.96 3.82
N ASN A 59 6.42 -7.94 3.98
CA ASN A 59 5.65 -6.71 3.94
C ASN A 59 5.35 -6.09 5.31
N LEU A 60 5.42 -6.88 6.41
CA LEU A 60 5.09 -6.41 7.76
C LEU A 60 6.22 -6.56 8.78
N TYR A 61 7.02 -7.64 8.70
CA TYR A 61 7.88 -8.05 9.81
C TYR A 61 9.37 -8.02 9.50
N SER A 62 9.78 -7.38 8.41
CA SER A 62 11.19 -7.22 8.02
C SER A 62 11.54 -5.77 7.72
N ILE A 63 12.79 -5.52 7.35
CA ILE A 63 13.28 -4.20 6.94
C ILE A 63 12.53 -3.64 5.71
N THR A 64 11.85 -4.50 4.95
CA THR A 64 11.03 -4.12 3.79
C THR A 64 9.58 -3.77 4.14
N ARG A 65 9.24 -3.62 5.44
CA ARG A 65 7.91 -3.17 5.86
C ARG A 65 7.51 -1.87 5.15
N GLY A 66 6.32 -1.86 4.55
CA GLY A 66 5.79 -0.68 3.85
C GLY A 66 6.41 -0.41 2.49
N ILE A 67 7.20 -1.34 1.95
CA ILE A 67 7.71 -1.26 0.57
C ILE A 67 6.55 -1.15 -0.44
N ASN A 68 6.80 -0.49 -1.57
CA ASN A 68 5.81 -0.46 -2.65
C ASN A 68 5.31 -1.87 -3.00
N ARG A 69 4.00 -2.04 -3.17
CA ARG A 69 3.36 -3.35 -3.36
C ARG A 69 3.95 -4.19 -4.49
N PHE A 70 4.37 -3.56 -5.60
CA PHE A 70 4.95 -4.26 -6.74
C PHE A 70 6.37 -4.74 -6.44
N LYS A 71 7.15 -3.98 -5.69
CA LYS A 71 8.46 -4.42 -5.18
C LYS A 71 8.30 -5.55 -4.16
N GLY A 72 7.34 -5.44 -3.26
CA GLY A 72 7.01 -6.50 -2.30
C GLY A 72 6.58 -7.79 -3.00
N LEU A 73 5.78 -7.67 -4.07
CA LEU A 73 5.41 -8.82 -4.90
C LEU A 73 6.61 -9.45 -5.59
N ALA A 74 7.51 -8.66 -6.17
CA ALA A 74 8.73 -9.18 -6.82
C ALA A 74 9.59 -9.98 -5.83
N LEU A 75 9.81 -9.45 -4.62
CA LEU A 75 10.55 -10.17 -3.58
C LEU A 75 9.87 -11.49 -3.17
N ALA A 76 8.55 -11.48 -3.04
CA ALA A 76 7.79 -12.67 -2.67
C ALA A 76 7.85 -13.75 -3.77
N LEU A 77 7.73 -13.37 -5.04
CA LEU A 77 7.82 -14.28 -6.18
C LEU A 77 9.22 -14.87 -6.33
N ALA A 78 10.27 -14.06 -6.13
CA ALA A 78 11.66 -14.55 -6.14
C ALA A 78 11.92 -15.59 -5.03
N GLU A 79 11.39 -15.36 -3.83
CA GLU A 79 11.51 -16.36 -2.74
C GLU A 79 10.68 -17.62 -3.02
N VAL A 80 9.54 -17.53 -3.69
CA VAL A 80 8.75 -18.69 -4.14
C VAL A 80 9.59 -19.58 -5.07
N GLU A 81 10.24 -19.03 -6.09
CA GLU A 81 11.10 -19.80 -6.99
C GLU A 81 12.31 -20.40 -6.24
N LYS A 82 12.97 -19.60 -5.44
CA LYS A 82 14.15 -20.02 -4.66
C LYS A 82 13.83 -21.18 -3.71
N ARG A 83 12.62 -21.24 -3.14
CA ARG A 83 12.15 -22.32 -2.28
C ARG A 83 11.56 -23.50 -3.03
N GLY A 84 11.42 -23.40 -4.35
CA GLY A 84 10.79 -24.46 -5.18
C GLY A 84 9.29 -24.61 -4.98
N LEU A 85 8.60 -23.56 -4.51
CA LEU A 85 7.15 -23.56 -4.27
C LEU A 85 6.35 -23.31 -5.56
N GLY A 86 7.00 -22.86 -6.62
CA GLY A 86 6.39 -22.61 -7.92
C GLY A 86 7.39 -22.04 -8.91
N ASN A 87 7.05 -22.11 -10.18
CA ASN A 87 7.79 -21.47 -11.28
C ASN A 87 7.00 -20.25 -11.76
N ILE A 88 7.64 -19.09 -11.80
CA ILE A 88 7.01 -17.83 -12.15
C ILE A 88 7.53 -17.35 -13.50
N GLU A 89 6.84 -17.76 -14.54
CA GLU A 89 7.18 -17.36 -15.91
C GLU A 89 7.18 -15.82 -16.02
N GLY A 90 8.29 -15.26 -16.55
CA GLY A 90 8.47 -13.83 -16.76
C GLY A 90 8.88 -13.03 -15.52
N LEU A 91 9.32 -13.68 -14.43
CA LEU A 91 9.72 -13.00 -13.20
C LEU A 91 10.90 -12.04 -13.41
N ALA A 92 11.90 -12.44 -14.17
CA ALA A 92 13.11 -11.63 -14.35
C ALA A 92 12.83 -10.24 -14.94
N GLU A 93 11.95 -10.17 -15.96
CA GLU A 93 11.54 -8.91 -16.57
C GLU A 93 10.66 -8.08 -15.61
N TYR A 94 9.81 -8.74 -14.82
CA TYR A 94 9.02 -8.06 -13.81
C TYR A 94 9.90 -7.44 -12.71
N GLU A 95 10.92 -8.18 -12.23
CA GLU A 95 11.92 -7.64 -11.29
C GLU A 95 12.69 -6.45 -11.86
N ALA A 96 13.13 -6.55 -13.13
CA ALA A 96 13.80 -5.44 -13.81
C ALA A 96 12.91 -4.20 -13.87
N TRP A 97 11.65 -4.38 -14.27
CA TRP A 97 10.68 -3.29 -14.29
C TRP A 97 10.51 -2.64 -12.91
N THR A 98 10.43 -3.41 -11.83
CA THR A 98 10.26 -2.83 -10.49
C THR A 98 11.46 -1.99 -10.03
N LYS A 99 12.63 -2.19 -10.62
CA LYS A 99 13.87 -1.45 -10.32
C LYS A 99 14.03 -0.20 -11.19
N GLU A 100 13.59 -0.26 -12.45
CA GLU A 100 13.87 0.75 -13.48
C GLU A 100 12.71 1.70 -13.73
N ALA A 101 11.47 1.29 -13.44
CA ALA A 101 10.30 2.11 -13.69
C ALA A 101 10.31 3.39 -12.87
N LYS A 102 10.03 4.52 -13.52
CA LYS A 102 9.89 5.83 -12.87
C LYS A 102 8.72 5.88 -11.89
N GLU A 103 7.69 5.09 -12.17
CA GLU A 103 6.47 5.00 -11.37
C GLU A 103 6.03 3.55 -11.25
N LEU A 104 5.68 3.13 -10.04
CA LEU A 104 5.15 1.80 -9.74
C LEU A 104 3.68 1.93 -9.32
N SER A 105 2.79 1.95 -10.32
CA SER A 105 1.34 2.09 -10.18
C SER A 105 0.59 1.16 -11.13
N ASN A 106 -0.72 0.99 -10.92
CA ASN A 106 -1.57 0.22 -11.84
C ASN A 106 -1.56 0.79 -13.28
N PRO A 107 -1.65 2.11 -13.51
CA PRO A 107 -1.54 2.66 -14.85
C PRO A 107 -0.19 2.38 -15.52
N ALA A 108 0.92 2.52 -14.79
CA ALA A 108 2.24 2.23 -15.31
C ALA A 108 2.39 0.74 -15.67
N LEU A 109 1.90 -0.16 -14.82
CA LEU A 109 1.92 -1.60 -15.08
C LEU A 109 1.01 -1.98 -16.26
N LEU A 110 -0.17 -1.38 -16.38
CA LEU A 110 -1.06 -1.58 -17.53
C LEU A 110 -0.39 -1.19 -18.84
N ALA A 111 0.32 -0.08 -18.87
CA ALA A 111 1.04 0.37 -20.07
C ALA A 111 2.16 -0.60 -20.49
N VAL A 112 2.77 -1.31 -19.56
CA VAL A 112 3.76 -2.38 -19.85
C VAL A 112 3.06 -3.64 -20.34
N THR A 113 1.99 -4.06 -19.66
CA THR A 113 1.20 -5.24 -20.04
C THR A 113 0.66 -5.14 -21.48
N GLN A 114 0.29 -3.95 -21.93
CA GLN A 114 -0.16 -3.72 -23.32
C GLN A 114 0.95 -3.88 -24.38
N LYS A 115 2.22 -3.89 -23.97
CA LYS A 115 3.39 -3.94 -24.86
C LYS A 115 4.20 -5.22 -24.73
N SER A 116 3.81 -6.10 -23.83
CA SER A 116 4.55 -7.33 -23.49
C SER A 116 3.58 -8.48 -23.27
N ASP A 117 3.90 -9.63 -23.84
CA ASP A 117 3.16 -10.89 -23.62
C ASP A 117 3.62 -11.62 -22.35
N ASN A 118 4.36 -10.94 -21.46
CA ASN A 118 4.89 -11.54 -20.25
C ASN A 118 3.77 -11.80 -19.23
N PRO A 119 3.50 -13.06 -18.85
CA PRO A 119 2.38 -13.42 -17.99
C PRO A 119 2.53 -12.90 -16.55
N CYS A 120 3.76 -12.60 -16.10
CA CYS A 120 3.98 -12.06 -14.78
C CYS A 120 3.39 -10.65 -14.64
N PHE A 121 3.51 -9.80 -15.68
CA PHE A 121 2.90 -8.47 -15.68
C PHE A 121 1.38 -8.54 -15.62
N GLU A 122 0.76 -9.42 -16.41
CA GLU A 122 -0.69 -9.63 -16.40
C GLU A 122 -1.20 -10.07 -15.02
N LYS A 123 -0.54 -11.09 -14.43
CA LYS A 123 -0.87 -11.60 -13.10
C LYS A 123 -0.67 -10.54 -12.02
N ALA A 124 0.41 -9.76 -12.08
CA ALA A 124 0.68 -8.68 -11.13
C ALA A 124 -0.39 -7.58 -11.18
N LEU A 125 -0.82 -7.20 -12.40
CA LEU A 125 -1.91 -6.24 -12.58
C LEU A 125 -3.24 -6.80 -12.05
N LEU A 126 -3.57 -8.02 -12.42
CA LEU A 126 -4.79 -8.71 -11.96
C LEU A 126 -4.82 -8.82 -10.42
N TRP A 127 -3.70 -9.21 -9.82
CA TRP A 127 -3.53 -9.24 -8.36
C TRP A 127 -3.79 -7.88 -7.72
N SER A 128 -3.18 -6.83 -8.26
CA SER A 128 -3.32 -5.49 -7.70
C SER A 128 -4.77 -4.98 -7.78
N ILE A 129 -5.46 -5.25 -8.90
CA ILE A 129 -6.88 -4.89 -9.06
C ILE A 129 -7.76 -5.69 -8.08
N ARG A 130 -7.54 -7.00 -7.95
CA ARG A 130 -8.28 -7.85 -7.01
C ARG A 130 -8.05 -7.43 -5.56
N THR A 131 -6.81 -7.08 -5.22
CA THR A 131 -6.45 -6.59 -3.89
C THR A 131 -7.19 -5.29 -3.57
N ASN A 132 -7.21 -4.32 -4.49
CA ASN A 132 -7.95 -3.08 -4.30
C ASN A 132 -9.45 -3.35 -4.07
N ARG A 133 -10.06 -4.23 -4.86
CA ARG A 133 -11.47 -4.63 -4.67
C ARG A 133 -11.71 -5.29 -3.30
N ALA A 134 -10.79 -6.16 -2.87
CA ALA A 134 -10.87 -6.79 -1.56
C ALA A 134 -10.77 -5.78 -0.42
N ILE A 135 -9.86 -4.80 -0.53
CA ILE A 135 -9.73 -3.71 0.45
C ILE A 135 -11.01 -2.87 0.51
N HIS A 136 -11.60 -2.51 -0.62
CA HIS A 136 -12.87 -1.78 -0.66
C HIS A 136 -14.06 -2.56 -0.07
N ALA A 137 -14.00 -3.88 -0.11
CA ALA A 137 -15.03 -4.75 0.45
C ALA A 137 -14.82 -5.09 1.94
N LEU A 138 -13.69 -4.67 2.54
CA LEU A 138 -13.48 -4.87 3.97
C LEU A 138 -14.57 -4.13 4.77
N PRO A 139 -15.10 -4.79 5.82
CA PRO A 139 -15.89 -4.07 6.81
C PRO A 139 -15.08 -2.88 7.34
N ALA A 140 -15.77 -1.79 7.70
CA ALA A 140 -15.13 -0.61 8.30
C ALA A 140 -14.65 -0.91 9.74
N GLU A 141 -13.71 -1.85 9.88
CA GLU A 141 -13.06 -2.24 11.12
C GLU A 141 -11.70 -1.54 11.31
N ASP A 142 -11.41 -0.59 10.41
CA ASP A 142 -10.23 0.27 10.51
C ASP A 142 -10.31 1.08 11.81
N ARG A 143 -9.18 1.20 12.46
CA ARG A 143 -9.04 1.97 13.70
C ARG A 143 -7.70 2.69 13.74
N PRO A 144 -7.63 3.86 14.34
CA PRO A 144 -6.34 4.49 14.62
C PRO A 144 -5.60 3.71 15.72
N PHE A 145 -4.29 3.82 15.73
CA PHE A 145 -3.52 3.36 16.89
C PHE A 145 -3.92 4.14 18.17
N PRO A 146 -3.75 3.53 19.34
CA PRO A 146 -4.02 4.22 20.61
C PRO A 146 -3.31 5.57 20.69
N ASN A 147 -4.02 6.59 21.17
CA ASN A 147 -3.54 7.95 21.38
C ASN A 147 -3.23 8.77 20.10
N VAL A 148 -3.46 8.29 18.90
CA VAL A 148 -3.22 9.06 17.66
C VAL A 148 -4.03 10.36 17.68
N LYS A 149 -5.34 10.29 17.94
CA LYS A 149 -6.19 11.50 17.96
C LYS A 149 -5.71 12.52 18.97
N SER A 150 -5.44 12.10 20.22
CA SER A 150 -4.96 13.01 21.25
C SER A 150 -3.58 13.60 20.95
N ALA A 151 -2.70 12.84 20.29
CA ALA A 151 -1.42 13.36 19.83
C ALA A 151 -1.59 14.40 18.71
N MET A 152 -2.48 14.15 17.76
CA MET A 152 -2.81 15.10 16.70
C MET A 152 -3.42 16.38 17.25
N ASP A 153 -4.37 16.29 18.20
CA ASP A 153 -4.95 17.44 18.90
C ASP A 153 -3.88 18.30 19.61
N ALA A 154 -2.86 17.66 20.17
CA ALA A 154 -1.77 18.37 20.83
C ALA A 154 -0.84 19.04 19.80
N MET A 155 -0.50 18.35 18.72
CA MET A 155 0.36 18.89 17.64
C MET A 155 -0.31 20.03 16.88
N ALA A 156 -1.62 19.95 16.62
CA ALA A 156 -2.38 20.96 15.90
C ALA A 156 -2.38 22.34 16.60
N LYS A 157 -2.05 22.40 17.88
CA LYS A 157 -1.90 23.67 18.63
C LYS A 157 -0.62 24.42 18.28
N GLN A 158 0.37 23.76 17.66
CA GLN A 158 1.70 24.29 17.44
C GLN A 158 2.18 24.17 15.98
N ALA A 159 1.52 23.34 15.17
CA ALA A 159 1.92 23.04 13.81
C ALA A 159 0.72 22.85 12.90
N ASP A 160 0.90 23.09 11.60
CA ASP A 160 -0.02 22.57 10.59
C ASP A 160 0.16 21.05 10.49
N LEU A 161 -0.94 20.30 10.33
CA LEU A 161 -0.89 18.85 10.13
C LEU A 161 -1.24 18.49 8.70
N ALA A 162 -0.54 17.53 8.14
CA ALA A 162 -0.84 16.96 6.84
C ALA A 162 -0.82 15.43 6.91
N ALA A 163 -1.88 14.78 6.45
CA ALA A 163 -1.85 13.35 6.18
C ALA A 163 -1.07 13.10 4.88
N VAL A 164 -0.12 12.17 4.89
CA VAL A 164 0.69 11.81 3.71
C VAL A 164 0.62 10.31 3.50
N SER A 165 -0.19 9.87 2.56
CA SER A 165 -0.49 8.44 2.32
C SER A 165 -0.21 8.01 0.89
N SER A 166 0.27 6.77 0.72
CA SER A 166 0.36 6.12 -0.59
C SER A 166 -0.96 5.46 -1.02
N ALA A 167 -1.99 5.50 -0.18
CA ALA A 167 -3.34 5.06 -0.53
C ALA A 167 -4.06 6.11 -1.37
N ASN A 168 -5.12 5.69 -2.09
CA ASN A 168 -5.96 6.63 -2.83
C ASN A 168 -6.75 7.56 -1.89
N ARG A 169 -7.15 8.72 -2.41
CA ARG A 169 -7.84 9.77 -1.66
C ARG A 169 -9.12 9.27 -0.99
N GLU A 170 -9.96 8.57 -1.74
CA GLU A 170 -11.26 8.11 -1.24
C GLU A 170 -11.12 7.23 0.01
N ALA A 171 -10.15 6.32 0.00
CA ALA A 171 -9.86 5.46 1.15
C ALA A 171 -9.39 6.26 2.36
N VAL A 172 -8.45 7.20 2.17
CA VAL A 172 -7.92 8.02 3.27
C VAL A 172 -9.00 8.94 3.84
N GLU A 173 -9.77 9.61 3.00
CA GLU A 173 -10.88 10.48 3.45
C GLU A 173 -11.92 9.69 4.23
N ALA A 174 -12.28 8.48 3.78
CA ALA A 174 -13.23 7.63 4.47
C ALA A 174 -12.68 7.12 5.82
N GLU A 175 -11.45 6.61 5.86
CA GLU A 175 -10.81 6.09 7.07
C GLU A 175 -10.59 7.21 8.11
N TRP A 176 -9.98 8.31 7.71
CA TRP A 176 -9.66 9.42 8.60
C TRP A 176 -10.90 10.20 9.03
N GLY A 177 -11.91 10.31 8.15
CA GLY A 177 -13.19 10.95 8.47
C GLY A 177 -13.97 10.18 9.53
N ARG A 178 -14.05 8.85 9.46
CA ARG A 178 -14.72 8.02 10.48
C ARG A 178 -14.16 8.20 11.88
N HIS A 179 -12.88 8.52 11.99
CA HIS A 179 -12.17 8.65 13.26
C HIS A 179 -11.86 10.10 13.64
N HIS A 180 -12.44 11.07 12.94
CA HIS A 180 -12.25 12.51 13.19
C HIS A 180 -10.78 12.98 13.12
N LEU A 181 -9.92 12.27 12.37
CA LEU A 181 -8.51 12.63 12.19
C LEU A 181 -8.33 13.69 11.09
N ALA A 182 -9.18 13.63 10.06
CA ALA A 182 -9.10 14.56 8.93
C ALA A 182 -9.40 16.01 9.32
N GLU A 183 -10.17 16.23 10.39
CA GLU A 183 -10.58 17.55 10.87
C GLU A 183 -9.39 18.40 11.34
N ASP A 184 -8.34 17.76 11.87
CA ASP A 184 -7.13 18.42 12.35
C ASP A 184 -6.12 18.70 11.24
N CYS A 185 -6.33 18.13 10.05
CA CYS A 185 -5.39 18.25 8.94
C CYS A 185 -5.67 19.47 8.08
N SER A 186 -4.63 20.23 7.77
CA SER A 186 -4.66 21.31 6.78
C SER A 186 -4.56 20.79 5.35
N ALA A 187 -4.08 19.55 5.16
CA ALA A 187 -4.01 18.88 3.87
C ALA A 187 -4.08 17.35 3.98
N LEU A 188 -4.66 16.70 2.96
CA LEU A 188 -4.61 15.26 2.74
C LEU A 188 -3.85 15.00 1.44
N LEU A 189 -2.59 14.57 1.56
CA LEU A 189 -1.69 14.26 0.46
C LEU A 189 -1.72 12.74 0.23
N THR A 190 -2.40 12.32 -0.80
CA THR A 190 -2.67 10.92 -1.12
C THR A 190 -1.94 10.50 -2.39
N GLN A 191 -2.12 9.28 -2.86
CA GLN A 191 -1.47 8.76 -4.06
C GLN A 191 -1.54 9.73 -5.25
N GLU A 192 -2.65 10.46 -5.38
CA GLU A 192 -2.89 11.43 -6.46
C GLU A 192 -2.03 12.69 -6.34
N ALA A 193 -1.48 12.98 -5.17
CA ALA A 193 -0.58 14.11 -4.97
C ALA A 193 0.85 13.84 -5.45
N GLY A 194 1.22 12.57 -5.67
CA GLY A 194 2.53 12.15 -6.12
C GLY A 194 3.13 11.03 -5.26
N THR A 195 4.42 10.76 -5.47
CA THR A 195 5.16 9.76 -4.68
C THR A 195 5.73 10.39 -3.41
N LYS A 196 5.80 9.58 -2.33
CA LYS A 196 6.66 9.93 -1.19
C LYS A 196 8.11 9.84 -1.66
N ALA A 197 8.79 10.95 -1.78
CA ALA A 197 10.19 11.02 -2.20
C ALA A 197 11.12 10.56 -1.08
#